data_0f5138605665008c7d5be66b58a02fe0
#
_entry.id   0f5138605665008c7d5be66b58a02fe0
#
_cell.length_a   1.000
_cell.length_b   1.000
_cell.length_c   1.000
_cell.angle_alpha   90.00
_cell.angle_beta   90.00
_cell.angle_gamma   90.00
#
_symmetry.space_group_name_H-M   'P 1'
#
loop_
_entity.id
_entity.type
_entity.pdbx_description
1 polymer ?
#
loop_
_entity_poly.entity_id
_entity_poly.type
_entity_poly.pdbx_seq_one_letter_code
_entity_poly.pdbx_strand_id
1 'polypeptide(L)'
;MGKILVFGSFVVDLASRGSHLPVPGETVIGSSFQMGPGGKGFNQGIAAGMAGGDVAVVTKLGRDSFAKLAEDQLKKSGMSTEHLLYSEQDPTGTALIVIDENSAQNCIMIVPGA
;
A
#
# COMPACT_ATOMS: atom_id res chain seq x y z
N MET A 1 -13.19 24.96 -8.17
CA MET A 1 -12.09 24.00 -8.26
C MET A 1 -12.57 22.70 -8.90
N GLY A 2 -11.80 22.15 -9.80
CA GLY A 2 -12.17 20.91 -10.47
C GLY A 2 -12.03 19.69 -9.58
N LYS A 3 -12.76 18.64 -9.92
CA LYS A 3 -12.65 17.35 -9.25
C LYS A 3 -11.53 16.52 -9.86
N ILE A 4 -10.84 15.76 -9.02
CA ILE A 4 -9.76 14.87 -9.41
C ILE A 4 -10.22 13.44 -9.17
N LEU A 5 -10.15 12.62 -10.21
CA LEU A 5 -10.43 11.19 -10.09
C LEU A 5 -9.10 10.43 -10.24
N VAL A 6 -8.77 9.62 -9.26
CA VAL A 6 -7.62 8.73 -9.32
C VAL A 6 -8.14 7.30 -9.43
N PHE A 7 -7.85 6.66 -10.54
CA PHE A 7 -8.15 5.25 -10.78
C PHE A 7 -6.82 4.49 -10.75
N GLY A 8 -6.57 3.74 -9.70
CA GLY A 8 -5.29 3.09 -9.54
C GLY A 8 -5.30 1.99 -8.48
N SER A 9 -4.17 1.33 -8.33
CA SER A 9 -4.06 0.21 -7.40
C SER A 9 -3.71 0.67 -5.99
N PHE A 10 -4.18 -0.14 -5.05
CA PHE A 10 -3.76 -0.12 -3.65
C PHE A 10 -3.05 -1.43 -3.34
N VAL A 11 -1.96 -1.35 -2.60
CA VAL A 11 -1.30 -2.51 -2.00
C VAL A 11 -0.93 -2.17 -0.57
N VAL A 12 -0.81 -3.20 0.27
CA VAL A 12 -0.24 -3.04 1.60
C VAL A 12 1.25 -3.26 1.50
N ASP A 13 2.04 -2.29 1.94
CA ASP A 13 3.50 -2.43 2.02
C ASP A 13 3.86 -3.12 3.33
N LEU A 14 4.56 -4.25 3.22
CA LEU A 14 5.09 -5.02 4.34
C LEU A 14 6.61 -4.96 4.23
N ALA A 15 7.24 -4.11 5.04
CA ALA A 15 8.68 -3.81 4.93
C ALA A 15 9.44 -4.32 6.15
N SER A 16 10.43 -5.17 5.92
CA SER A 16 11.36 -5.66 6.92
C SER A 16 12.76 -5.13 6.65
N ARG A 17 13.45 -4.74 7.69
CA ARG A 17 14.85 -4.27 7.61
C ARG A 17 15.77 -5.25 8.28
N GLY A 18 16.96 -5.43 7.71
CA GLY A 18 17.97 -6.30 8.27
C GLY A 18 19.36 -5.87 7.84
N SER A 19 20.37 -6.58 8.34
CA SER A 19 21.78 -6.25 8.07
C SER A 19 22.21 -6.51 6.63
N HIS A 20 21.49 -7.38 5.92
CA HIS A 20 21.71 -7.70 4.52
C HIS A 20 20.47 -8.36 3.94
N LEU A 21 20.39 -8.41 2.61
CA LEU A 21 19.29 -9.10 1.92
C LEU A 21 19.55 -10.61 2.00
N PRO A 22 18.54 -11.43 2.39
CA PRO A 22 18.70 -12.88 2.43
C PRO A 22 19.01 -13.44 1.05
N VAL A 23 19.97 -14.36 0.98
CA VAL A 23 20.15 -15.19 -0.23
C VAL A 23 19.22 -16.41 -0.15
N PRO A 24 18.94 -17.10 -1.29
CA PRO A 24 18.07 -18.28 -1.27
C PRO A 24 18.47 -19.29 -0.20
N GLY A 25 17.50 -19.71 0.62
CA GLY A 25 17.70 -20.64 1.70
C GLY A 25 18.19 -20.03 3.03
N GLU A 26 18.55 -18.76 3.03
CA GLU A 26 19.03 -18.08 4.22
C GLU A 26 17.86 -17.47 5.02
N THR A 27 17.97 -17.53 6.35
CA THR A 27 17.09 -16.81 7.28
C THR A 27 17.91 -15.73 7.98
N VAL A 28 17.47 -14.48 7.84
CA VAL A 28 18.10 -13.34 8.51
C VAL A 28 17.14 -12.81 9.57
N ILE A 29 17.67 -12.56 10.77
CA ILE A 29 16.88 -11.92 11.83
C ILE A 29 16.91 -10.42 11.59
N GLY A 30 15.74 -9.85 11.30
CA GLY A 30 15.61 -8.43 11.02
C GLY A 30 15.62 -7.56 12.26
N SER A 31 15.81 -6.27 12.06
CA SER A 31 15.85 -5.26 13.12
C SER A 31 14.53 -4.52 13.31
N SER A 32 13.71 -4.42 12.26
CA SER A 32 12.42 -3.72 12.34
C SER A 32 11.46 -4.20 11.26
N PHE A 33 10.18 -3.97 11.52
CA PHE A 33 9.09 -4.24 10.59
C PHE A 33 8.14 -3.06 10.54
N GLN A 34 7.68 -2.72 9.36
CA GLN A 34 6.72 -1.65 9.16
C GLN A 34 5.69 -2.07 8.12
N MET A 35 4.44 -1.75 8.41
CA MET A 35 3.31 -2.02 7.52
C MET A 35 2.56 -0.72 7.27
N GLY A 36 2.17 -0.48 6.03
CA GLY A 36 1.44 0.72 5.69
C GLY A 36 0.75 0.65 4.35
N PRO A 37 -0.08 1.67 4.07
CA PRO A 37 -0.74 1.77 2.77
C PRO A 37 0.27 2.12 1.67
N GLY A 38 0.11 1.51 0.50
CA GLY A 38 0.95 1.73 -0.66
C GLY A 38 0.13 1.67 -1.95
N GLY A 39 0.85 1.61 -3.06
CA GLY A 39 0.27 1.69 -4.40
C GLY A 39 0.41 3.09 -4.97
N LYS A 40 0.91 3.16 -6.20
CA LYS A 40 1.22 4.46 -6.84
C LYS A 40 -0.02 5.33 -6.99
N GLY A 41 -1.12 4.75 -7.49
CA GLY A 41 -2.36 5.48 -7.67
C GLY A 41 -2.96 5.92 -6.33
N PHE A 42 -3.00 5.02 -5.36
CA PHE A 42 -3.53 5.34 -4.04
C PHE A 42 -2.73 6.48 -3.39
N ASN A 43 -1.40 6.41 -3.45
CA ASN A 43 -0.53 7.45 -2.89
C ASN A 43 -0.72 8.80 -3.58
N GLN A 44 -0.92 8.81 -4.90
CA GLN A 44 -1.21 10.03 -5.63
C GLN A 44 -2.53 10.66 -5.17
N GLY A 45 -3.55 9.84 -4.98
CA GLY A 45 -4.84 10.30 -4.48
C GLY A 45 -4.75 10.92 -3.10
N ILE A 46 -4.05 10.25 -2.19
CA ILE A 46 -3.83 10.77 -0.83
C ILE A 46 -3.08 12.09 -0.87
N ALA A 47 -1.99 12.18 -1.65
CA ALA A 47 -1.20 13.40 -1.76
C ALA A 47 -2.03 14.57 -2.33
N ALA A 48 -2.82 14.31 -3.34
CA ALA A 48 -3.69 15.33 -3.94
C ALA A 48 -4.76 15.81 -2.95
N GLY A 49 -5.36 14.88 -2.19
CA GLY A 49 -6.33 15.22 -1.16
C GLY A 49 -5.72 16.06 -0.03
N MET A 50 -4.53 15.68 0.43
CA MET A 50 -3.81 16.42 1.47
C MET A 50 -3.38 17.81 1.00
N ALA A 51 -3.17 17.99 -0.29
CA ALA A 51 -2.87 19.29 -0.89
C ALA A 51 -4.12 20.19 -1.07
N GLY A 52 -5.28 19.73 -0.63
CA GLY A 52 -6.53 20.49 -0.69
C GLY A 52 -7.39 20.18 -1.91
N GLY A 53 -7.06 19.17 -2.70
CA GLY A 53 -7.84 18.79 -3.87
C GLY A 53 -9.16 18.10 -3.48
N ASP A 54 -10.16 18.24 -4.33
CA ASP A 54 -11.41 17.47 -4.28
C ASP A 54 -11.19 16.16 -5.03
N VAL A 55 -10.79 15.11 -4.31
CA VAL A 55 -10.28 13.87 -4.89
C VAL A 55 -11.20 12.70 -4.57
N ALA A 56 -11.50 11.92 -5.59
CA ALA A 56 -12.11 10.59 -5.45
C ALA A 56 -11.08 9.53 -5.87
N VAL A 57 -10.92 8.50 -5.05
CA VAL A 57 -10.03 7.37 -5.33
C VAL A 57 -10.88 6.15 -5.65
N VAL A 58 -10.64 5.57 -6.83
CA VAL A 58 -11.25 4.32 -7.26
C VAL A 58 -10.16 3.26 -7.26
N THR A 59 -10.30 2.27 -6.39
CA THR A 59 -9.40 1.12 -6.32
C THR A 59 -10.19 -0.09 -5.85
N LYS A 60 -9.63 -1.27 -6.02
CA LYS A 60 -10.29 -2.52 -5.62
C LYS A 60 -9.49 -3.21 -4.53
N LEU A 61 -10.19 -3.68 -3.52
CA LEU A 61 -9.64 -4.31 -2.32
C LEU A 61 -10.22 -5.72 -2.19
N GLY A 62 -9.55 -6.56 -1.41
CA GLY A 62 -10.14 -7.82 -0.95
C GLY A 62 -11.02 -7.57 0.28
N ARG A 63 -11.80 -8.57 0.66
CA ARG A 63 -12.56 -8.52 1.92
C ARG A 63 -11.74 -9.12 3.04
N ASP A 64 -10.75 -8.36 3.48
CA ASP A 64 -9.77 -8.81 4.48
C ASP A 64 -9.34 -7.66 5.39
N SER A 65 -8.50 -7.97 6.37
CA SER A 65 -8.02 -6.96 7.31
C SER A 65 -7.12 -5.91 6.65
N PHE A 66 -6.48 -6.23 5.54
CA PHE A 66 -5.64 -5.27 4.82
C PHE A 66 -6.45 -4.19 4.12
N ALA A 67 -7.66 -4.49 3.68
CA ALA A 67 -8.55 -3.50 3.09
C ALA A 67 -8.81 -2.33 4.04
N LYS A 68 -8.85 -2.62 5.35
CA LYS A 68 -9.08 -1.61 6.37
C LYS A 68 -8.01 -0.52 6.38
N LEU A 69 -6.78 -0.84 6.00
CA LEU A 69 -5.71 0.15 5.91
C LEU A 69 -6.02 1.24 4.88
N ALA A 70 -6.58 0.84 3.72
CA ALA A 70 -6.99 1.80 2.71
C ALA A 70 -8.16 2.67 3.21
N GLU A 71 -9.16 2.03 3.81
CA GLU A 71 -10.34 2.73 4.34
C GLU A 71 -9.94 3.75 5.41
N ASP A 72 -9.13 3.33 6.37
CA ASP A 72 -8.69 4.18 7.47
C ASP A 72 -7.84 5.35 6.95
N GLN A 73 -6.98 5.12 5.97
CA GLN A 73 -6.15 6.18 5.41
C GLN A 73 -6.98 7.24 4.69
N LEU A 74 -7.99 6.83 3.93
CA LEU A 74 -8.89 7.77 3.26
C LEU A 74 -9.69 8.58 4.29
N LYS A 75 -10.24 7.93 5.30
CA LYS A 75 -10.98 8.59 6.39
C LYS A 75 -10.09 9.58 7.14
N LYS A 76 -8.88 9.18 7.49
CA LYS A 76 -7.91 10.02 8.18
C LYS A 76 -7.54 11.26 7.36
N SER A 77 -7.54 11.13 6.04
CA SER A 77 -7.26 12.22 5.11
C SER A 77 -8.49 13.05 4.76
N GLY A 78 -9.63 12.77 5.38
CA GLY A 78 -10.88 13.47 5.10
C GLY A 78 -11.50 13.13 3.75
N MET A 79 -11.13 12.01 3.16
CA MET A 79 -11.57 11.61 1.83
C MET A 79 -12.66 10.55 1.90
N SER A 80 -13.52 10.50 0.87
CA SER A 80 -14.61 9.54 0.77
C SER A 80 -14.09 8.12 0.49
N THR A 81 -14.77 7.13 1.06
CA THR A 81 -14.55 5.71 0.78
C THR A 81 -15.58 5.12 -0.18
N GLU A 82 -16.50 5.94 -0.71
CA GLU A 82 -17.66 5.44 -1.47
C GLU A 82 -17.29 4.81 -2.81
N HIS A 83 -16.12 5.12 -3.35
CA HIS A 83 -15.66 4.58 -4.63
C HIS A 83 -14.69 3.40 -4.50
N LEU A 84 -14.54 2.86 -3.30
CA LEU A 84 -13.79 1.63 -3.08
C LEU A 84 -14.61 0.43 -3.56
N LEU A 85 -13.99 -0.43 -4.35
CA LEU A 85 -14.57 -1.67 -4.84
C LEU A 85 -13.98 -2.85 -4.07
N TYR A 86 -14.73 -3.94 -3.99
CA TYR A 86 -14.30 -5.13 -3.25
C TYR A 86 -14.40 -6.36 -4.10
N SER A 87 -13.35 -7.20 -4.07
CA SER A 87 -13.37 -8.52 -4.69
C SER A 87 -13.89 -9.55 -3.70
N GLU A 88 -14.74 -10.44 -4.19
CA GLU A 88 -15.21 -11.60 -3.40
C GLU A 88 -14.23 -12.78 -3.48
N GLN A 89 -13.25 -12.72 -4.38
CA GLN A 89 -12.39 -13.85 -4.69
C GLN A 89 -10.92 -13.60 -4.41
N ASP A 90 -10.46 -12.37 -4.61
CA ASP A 90 -9.04 -12.04 -4.51
C ASP A 90 -8.74 -11.26 -3.23
N PRO A 91 -7.58 -11.50 -2.59
CA PRO A 91 -7.17 -10.70 -1.44
C PRO A 91 -6.74 -9.31 -1.87
N THR A 92 -6.65 -8.40 -0.90
CA THR A 92 -6.02 -7.09 -1.11
C THR A 92 -4.58 -7.28 -1.56
N GLY A 93 -4.12 -6.48 -2.52
CA GLY A 93 -2.75 -6.54 -3.01
C GLY A 93 -1.71 -6.27 -1.93
N THR A 94 -0.58 -6.94 -2.02
CA THR A 94 0.52 -6.79 -1.05
C THR A 94 1.84 -6.55 -1.76
N ALA A 95 2.74 -5.81 -1.11
CA ALA A 95 4.13 -5.67 -1.52
C ALA A 95 5.01 -6.12 -0.36
N LEU A 96 5.78 -7.18 -0.58
CA LEU A 96 6.74 -7.69 0.38
C LEU A 96 8.08 -7.02 0.09
N ILE A 97 8.58 -6.25 1.05
CA ILE A 97 9.78 -5.42 0.88
C ILE A 97 10.81 -5.85 1.90
N VAL A 98 12.00 -6.18 1.42
CA VAL A 98 13.15 -6.49 2.28
C VAL A 98 14.22 -5.44 2.03
N ILE A 99 14.70 -4.81 3.08
CA ILE A 99 15.62 -3.68 3.00
C ILE A 99 16.94 -4.03 3.72
N ASP A 100 18.05 -3.84 3.01
CA ASP A 100 19.39 -3.86 3.60
C ASP A 100 19.66 -2.48 4.21
N GLU A 101 19.71 -2.41 5.53
CA GLU A 101 19.85 -1.13 6.22
C GLU A 101 21.26 -0.54 6.11
N ASN A 102 22.25 -1.32 5.68
CA ASN A 102 23.61 -0.85 5.49
C ASN A 102 23.85 -0.23 4.11
N SER A 103 23.25 -0.83 3.06
CA SER A 103 23.42 -0.37 1.68
C SER A 103 22.22 0.40 1.14
N ALA A 104 21.09 0.37 1.86
CA ALA A 104 19.81 0.90 1.42
C ALA A 104 19.23 0.19 0.19
N GLN A 105 19.81 -0.93 -0.24
CA GLN A 105 19.23 -1.76 -1.30
C GLN A 105 17.98 -2.46 -0.80
N ASN A 106 17.07 -2.75 -1.71
CA ASN A 106 15.85 -3.48 -1.38
C ASN A 106 15.49 -4.48 -2.46
N CYS A 107 14.66 -5.45 -2.07
CA CYS A 107 14.02 -6.38 -2.98
C CYS A 107 12.52 -6.32 -2.69
N ILE A 108 11.71 -6.31 -3.74
CA ILE A 108 10.27 -6.16 -3.62
C ILE A 108 9.59 -7.25 -4.45
N MET A 109 8.65 -7.94 -3.82
CA MET A 109 7.74 -8.85 -4.51
C MET A 109 6.32 -8.34 -4.33
N ILE A 110 5.63 -8.07 -5.43
CA ILE A 110 4.25 -7.57 -5.41
C ILE A 110 3.32 -8.70 -5.81
N VAL A 111 2.29 -8.89 -5.00
CA VAL A 111 1.14 -9.74 -5.32
C VAL A 111 -0.03 -8.80 -5.57
N PRO A 112 -0.47 -8.63 -6.83
CA PRO A 112 -1.47 -7.62 -7.16
C PRO A 112 -2.82 -7.82 -6.45
N GLY A 113 -3.27 -9.05 -6.30
CA GLY A 113 -4.54 -9.34 -5.67
C GLY A 113 -5.73 -8.73 -6.42
N ALA A 114 -6.65 -8.17 -5.65
CA ALA A 114 -7.88 -7.57 -6.17
C ALA A 114 -7.62 -6.34 -7.03
#